data_a85ce28e8ad863419e198f27e7d52ee3
#
_entry.id   a85ce28e8ad863419e198f27e7d52ee3
#
_cell.length_a   1.000
_cell.length_b   1.000
_cell.length_c   1.000
_cell.angle_alpha   90.00
_cell.angle_beta   90.00
_cell.angle_gamma   90.00
#
_symmetry.space_group_name_H-M   'P 1'
#
loop_
_entity.id
_entity.type
_entity.pdbx_description
1 polymer ?
#
loop_
_entity_poly.entity_id
_entity_poly.type
_entity_poly.pdbx_seq_one_letter_code
_entity_poly.pdbx_strand_id
1 'polypeptide(L)'
;MSANRPAAVVVLAAGEGTRMKSATPKVLHDICGRSLVGHVLAASGELEPENLVVVVGHAREQVAAHLAEVSPVVRTAVQAEQNGTGHAVRMGLEELGGSVEGTVVVVCGDTPLLTGGTLRQLSATHSADGNAVTVLTAEVPDATGYGRIVRDDTGAVTAIVEHKDATDAQRAIREINSGVFAFDGRLLADALGKVRTDNSQGEEYLTDVLGILRETGHRVGASVAGDHREIAGINNRVQLAEARRILNDRLLTEAMLAGVTVVDPATTWVDVTVTFEQDVLVHPGTQLQGATHLAEGCEVGPNARLTDTRVGAGARVDNTVSAGAEIGPEATVGPYAYLRPGTRLGRKGKIGTYVETKNASIGEGTKVPHLSYVGDATIGDFSNIGAASVFVNYDGQDKHHTTVGSHCKTGSDNMFVAPVTVGDGAYTAAGSVITKDVPPGSLAVARGQQRNIEGWVARKRPGSASAKAAEAASGGSAEEG
;
A
#
# COMPACT_ATOMS: atom_id res chain seq x y z
N MET A 1 13.45 -9.83 32.14
CA MET A 1 13.33 -8.48 31.52
C MET A 1 14.44 -8.39 30.50
N SER A 2 14.15 -8.12 29.24
CA SER A 2 15.15 -8.08 28.16
C SER A 2 16.13 -6.94 28.44
N ALA A 3 17.40 -7.27 28.61
CA ALA A 3 18.48 -6.33 29.01
C ALA A 3 18.81 -5.24 27.96
N ASN A 4 18.02 -5.10 26.89
CA ASN A 4 18.31 -4.23 25.75
C ASN A 4 17.11 -3.38 25.29
N ARG A 5 16.04 -3.26 26.09
CA ARG A 5 14.90 -2.42 25.78
C ARG A 5 15.26 -0.95 26.01
N PRO A 6 15.16 -0.06 25.00
CA PRO A 6 15.44 1.36 25.21
C PRO A 6 14.37 2.02 26.07
N ALA A 7 14.78 2.95 26.91
CA ALA A 7 13.88 3.77 27.73
C ALA A 7 13.05 4.72 26.85
N ALA A 8 13.63 5.18 25.74
CA ALA A 8 12.89 5.99 24.78
C ALA A 8 13.44 5.84 23.36
N VAL A 9 12.54 6.01 22.38
CA VAL A 9 12.89 6.33 20.99
C VAL A 9 12.33 7.72 20.66
N VAL A 10 13.18 8.60 20.15
CA VAL A 10 12.84 9.95 19.69
C VAL A 10 12.95 10.01 18.17
N VAL A 11 11.83 10.25 17.49
CA VAL A 11 11.73 10.35 16.02
C VAL A 11 11.71 11.82 15.61
N LEU A 12 12.66 12.26 14.82
CA LEU A 12 12.76 13.65 14.36
C LEU A 12 11.94 13.84 13.07
N ALA A 13 10.82 14.54 13.17
CA ALA A 13 9.88 14.75 12.06
C ALA A 13 9.46 16.23 11.90
N ALA A 14 10.26 17.19 12.44
CA ALA A 14 9.92 18.62 12.47
C ALA A 14 10.29 19.41 11.19
N GLY A 15 11.06 18.82 10.26
CA GLY A 15 11.61 19.50 9.09
C GLY A 15 10.56 19.90 8.05
N GLU A 16 10.72 21.07 7.39
CA GLU A 16 9.80 21.61 6.38
C GLU A 16 9.71 20.75 5.09
N GLY A 17 10.82 20.14 4.68
CA GLY A 17 10.83 19.30 3.47
C GLY A 17 10.59 20.07 2.15
N THR A 18 11.03 21.32 2.04
CA THR A 18 10.79 22.22 0.89
C THR A 18 11.18 21.63 -0.47
N ARG A 19 12.22 20.79 -0.51
CA ARG A 19 12.69 20.08 -1.73
C ARG A 19 11.68 19.08 -2.29
N MET A 20 10.66 18.66 -1.51
CA MET A 20 9.56 17.81 -1.98
C MET A 20 8.61 18.53 -2.93
N LYS A 21 8.56 19.88 -2.88
CA LYS A 21 7.65 20.72 -3.67
C LYS A 21 6.20 20.22 -3.58
N SER A 22 5.69 20.06 -2.36
CA SER A 22 4.40 19.43 -2.07
C SER A 22 3.68 20.15 -0.94
N ALA A 23 2.34 20.18 -1.00
CA ALA A 23 1.49 20.60 0.11
C ALA A 23 1.43 19.51 1.21
N THR A 24 1.74 18.25 0.86
CA THR A 24 1.83 17.17 1.83
C THR A 24 3.18 17.27 2.54
N PRO A 25 3.22 17.26 3.88
CA PRO A 25 4.46 17.22 4.65
C PRO A 25 5.37 16.07 4.23
N LYS A 26 6.69 16.30 4.20
CA LYS A 26 7.66 15.32 3.72
C LYS A 26 7.45 13.92 4.33
N VAL A 27 7.30 13.86 5.64
CA VAL A 27 7.21 12.60 6.40
C VAL A 27 5.89 11.85 6.19
N LEU A 28 4.88 12.49 5.58
CA LEU A 28 3.59 11.89 5.25
C LEU A 28 3.51 11.32 3.83
N HIS A 29 4.54 11.49 3.00
CA HIS A 29 4.57 10.82 1.71
C HIS A 29 4.63 9.31 1.89
N ASP A 30 3.88 8.61 1.03
CA ASP A 30 3.75 7.16 1.05
C ASP A 30 4.77 6.45 0.16
N ILE A 31 5.27 5.31 0.65
CA ILE A 31 5.92 4.27 -0.13
C ILE A 31 5.38 2.90 0.29
N CYS A 32 4.97 2.07 -0.66
CA CYS A 32 4.44 0.73 -0.43
C CYS A 32 3.35 0.67 0.67
N GLY A 33 2.38 1.60 0.61
CA GLY A 33 1.18 1.61 1.47
C GLY A 33 1.40 2.15 2.89
N ARG A 34 2.55 2.80 3.18
CA ARG A 34 2.83 3.38 4.48
C ARG A 34 3.60 4.69 4.35
N SER A 35 3.30 5.69 5.18
CA SER A 35 4.02 6.95 5.21
C SER A 35 5.49 6.78 5.63
N LEU A 36 6.37 7.72 5.25
CA LEU A 36 7.79 7.66 5.63
C LEU A 36 7.94 7.54 7.16
N VAL A 37 7.26 8.41 7.92
CA VAL A 37 7.28 8.32 9.38
C VAL A 37 6.66 7.02 9.88
N GLY A 38 5.63 6.51 9.24
CA GLY A 38 5.01 5.24 9.58
C GLY A 38 5.97 4.05 9.47
N HIS A 39 6.87 4.04 8.47
CA HIS A 39 7.93 3.03 8.36
C HIS A 39 8.92 3.12 9.51
N VAL A 40 9.37 4.35 9.82
CA VAL A 40 10.30 4.58 10.94
C VAL A 40 9.68 4.17 12.28
N LEU A 41 8.39 4.47 12.49
CA LEU A 41 7.66 4.04 13.68
C LEU A 41 7.54 2.52 13.78
N ALA A 42 7.29 1.84 12.67
CA ALA A 42 7.25 0.38 12.65
C ALA A 42 8.60 -0.24 13.03
N ALA A 43 9.70 0.25 12.44
CA ALA A 43 11.05 -0.21 12.78
C ALA A 43 11.40 0.12 14.26
N SER A 44 11.04 1.30 14.74
CA SER A 44 11.24 1.72 16.12
C SER A 44 10.44 0.89 17.12
N GLY A 45 9.23 0.51 16.76
CA GLY A 45 8.36 -0.35 17.58
C GLY A 45 8.94 -1.75 17.84
N GLU A 46 9.75 -2.27 16.92
CA GLU A 46 10.43 -3.56 17.09
C GLU A 46 11.48 -3.59 18.23
N LEU A 47 11.90 -2.41 18.73
CA LEU A 47 12.72 -2.31 19.93
C LEU A 47 11.90 -2.42 21.22
N GLU A 48 10.57 -2.40 21.12
CA GLU A 48 9.65 -2.37 22.25
C GLU A 48 10.00 -1.25 23.28
N PRO A 49 10.22 0.02 22.85
CA PRO A 49 10.67 1.08 23.74
C PRO A 49 9.64 1.36 24.84
N GLU A 50 10.10 1.83 26.01
CA GLU A 50 9.15 2.25 27.07
C GLU A 50 8.37 3.49 26.66
N ASN A 51 9.01 4.40 25.91
CA ASN A 51 8.42 5.60 25.38
C ASN A 51 8.80 5.79 23.91
N LEU A 52 7.82 6.18 23.10
CA LEU A 52 8.01 6.54 21.69
C LEU A 52 7.49 7.95 21.49
N VAL A 53 8.39 8.87 21.12
CA VAL A 53 8.09 10.30 20.96
C VAL A 53 8.42 10.73 19.55
N VAL A 54 7.50 11.43 18.90
CA VAL A 54 7.74 12.07 17.59
C VAL A 54 7.82 13.58 17.77
N VAL A 55 8.94 14.17 17.36
CA VAL A 55 9.11 15.61 17.38
C VAL A 55 8.55 16.19 16.09
N VAL A 56 7.50 16.98 16.22
CA VAL A 56 6.77 17.62 15.11
C VAL A 56 7.04 19.12 15.09
N GLY A 57 7.02 19.75 13.92
CA GLY A 57 7.27 21.18 13.76
C GLY A 57 6.41 21.78 12.65
N HIS A 58 6.95 21.84 11.43
CA HIS A 58 6.20 22.30 10.28
C HIS A 58 4.98 21.39 10.01
N ALA A 59 3.83 22.01 9.72
CA ALA A 59 2.55 21.31 9.49
C ALA A 59 2.16 20.33 10.62
N ARG A 60 2.50 20.64 11.87
CA ARG A 60 2.34 19.78 13.05
C ARG A 60 0.95 19.18 13.19
N GLU A 61 -0.11 19.93 12.83
CA GLU A 61 -1.50 19.45 12.96
C GLU A 61 -1.79 18.26 12.02
N GLN A 62 -1.31 18.33 10.76
CA GLN A 62 -1.47 17.23 9.81
C GLN A 62 -0.65 16.01 10.23
N VAL A 63 0.59 16.22 10.69
CA VAL A 63 1.45 15.13 11.15
C VAL A 63 0.88 14.49 12.42
N ALA A 64 0.44 15.29 13.40
CA ALA A 64 -0.16 14.77 14.64
C ALA A 64 -1.46 14.00 14.38
N ALA A 65 -2.34 14.49 13.48
CA ALA A 65 -3.55 13.77 13.10
C ALA A 65 -3.23 12.41 12.48
N HIS A 66 -2.26 12.35 11.56
CA HIS A 66 -1.81 11.10 10.97
C HIS A 66 -1.19 10.13 12.00
N LEU A 67 -0.38 10.64 12.92
CA LEU A 67 0.22 9.83 14.00
C LEU A 67 -0.85 9.23 14.92
N ALA A 68 -1.89 9.99 15.27
CA ALA A 68 -3.00 9.49 16.07
C ALA A 68 -3.77 8.34 15.38
N GLU A 69 -3.81 8.34 14.05
CA GLU A 69 -4.44 7.27 13.25
C GLU A 69 -3.54 6.02 13.18
N VAL A 70 -2.25 6.17 12.84
CA VAL A 70 -1.35 5.05 12.54
C VAL A 70 -0.64 4.47 13.76
N SER A 71 -0.50 5.23 14.85
CA SER A 71 0.18 4.82 16.08
C SER A 71 -0.32 5.61 17.31
N PRO A 72 -1.52 5.32 17.83
CA PRO A 72 -2.16 6.10 18.91
C PRO A 72 -1.40 6.11 20.24
N VAL A 73 -0.40 5.25 20.40
CA VAL A 73 0.45 5.18 21.61
C VAL A 73 1.64 6.16 21.58
N VAL A 74 1.89 6.79 20.43
CA VAL A 74 3.00 7.73 20.24
C VAL A 74 2.69 9.05 20.93
N ARG A 75 3.66 9.59 21.68
CA ARG A 75 3.63 10.97 22.17
C ARG A 75 4.17 11.92 21.12
N THR A 76 3.70 13.16 21.13
CA THR A 76 4.20 14.20 20.22
C THR A 76 4.81 15.34 21.02
N ALA A 77 6.05 15.71 20.69
CA ALA A 77 6.71 16.91 21.19
C ALA A 77 6.73 17.98 20.08
N VAL A 78 6.54 19.25 20.45
CA VAL A 78 6.49 20.34 19.47
C VAL A 78 7.80 21.10 19.44
N GLN A 79 8.46 21.11 18.28
CA GLN A 79 9.55 22.03 17.97
C GLN A 79 8.96 23.25 17.25
N ALA A 80 8.67 24.32 18.00
CA ALA A 80 8.05 25.53 17.44
C ALA A 80 8.99 26.31 16.52
N GLU A 81 10.27 26.34 16.84
CA GLU A 81 11.32 27.00 16.07
C GLU A 81 12.35 25.95 15.63
N GLN A 82 12.75 25.99 14.36
CA GLN A 82 13.67 24.99 13.79
C GLN A 82 15.13 25.35 14.09
N ASN A 83 15.53 25.26 15.35
CA ASN A 83 16.85 25.62 15.83
C ASN A 83 17.86 24.47 15.76
N GLY A 84 17.62 23.46 14.92
CA GLY A 84 18.52 22.33 14.68
C GLY A 84 18.06 21.01 15.31
N THR A 85 18.85 19.96 15.06
CA THR A 85 18.53 18.58 15.47
C THR A 85 18.74 18.34 16.97
N GLY A 86 19.70 19.03 17.59
CA GLY A 86 19.91 19.01 19.04
C GLY A 86 18.72 19.60 19.79
N HIS A 87 18.23 20.78 19.34
CA HIS A 87 17.00 21.38 19.86
C HIS A 87 15.80 20.44 19.72
N ALA A 88 15.62 19.76 18.56
CA ALA A 88 14.54 18.83 18.38
C ALA A 88 14.57 17.67 19.39
N VAL A 89 15.77 17.08 19.63
CA VAL A 89 15.93 16.01 20.62
C VAL A 89 15.60 16.52 22.03
N ARG A 90 16.03 17.75 22.38
CA ARG A 90 15.69 18.36 23.67
C ARG A 90 14.18 18.49 23.87
N MET A 91 13.43 18.94 22.85
CA MET A 91 11.96 18.97 22.93
C MET A 91 11.37 17.57 23.18
N GLY A 92 11.92 16.55 22.51
CA GLY A 92 11.52 15.16 22.73
C GLY A 92 11.79 14.65 24.14
N LEU A 93 12.93 15.03 24.76
CA LEU A 93 13.24 14.70 26.15
C LEU A 93 12.37 15.47 27.14
N GLU A 94 12.10 16.76 26.89
CA GLU A 94 11.22 17.58 27.73
C GLU A 94 9.80 16.98 27.85
N GLU A 95 9.27 16.41 26.78
CA GLU A 95 8.00 15.65 26.79
C GLU A 95 8.06 14.42 27.73
N LEU A 96 9.26 13.92 28.00
CA LEU A 96 9.53 12.80 28.91
C LEU A 96 9.98 13.21 30.31
N GLY A 97 9.98 14.51 30.62
CA GLY A 97 10.39 15.05 31.93
C GLY A 97 11.82 15.58 31.96
N GLY A 98 12.46 15.77 30.82
CA GLY A 98 13.76 16.44 30.64
C GLY A 98 14.99 15.54 30.73
N SER A 99 14.95 14.48 31.52
CA SER A 99 16.02 13.46 31.61
C SER A 99 15.44 12.07 31.65
N VAL A 100 16.08 11.15 30.95
CA VAL A 100 15.62 9.74 30.80
C VAL A 100 16.72 8.81 31.33
N GLU A 101 16.38 7.92 32.25
CA GLU A 101 17.30 6.86 32.69
C GLU A 101 17.30 5.71 31.69
N GLY A 102 18.49 5.31 31.21
CA GLY A 102 18.66 4.22 30.26
C GLY A 102 18.94 4.71 28.83
N THR A 103 18.84 3.80 27.89
CA THR A 103 19.19 4.10 26.48
C THR A 103 18.09 4.91 25.81
N VAL A 104 18.48 6.02 25.17
CA VAL A 104 17.63 6.81 24.26
C VAL A 104 18.12 6.61 22.83
N VAL A 105 17.25 6.12 21.96
CA VAL A 105 17.53 5.99 20.52
C VAL A 105 16.92 7.18 19.80
N VAL A 106 17.71 7.86 18.97
CA VAL A 106 17.24 8.97 18.12
C VAL A 106 17.26 8.52 16.67
N VAL A 107 16.15 8.72 15.95
CA VAL A 107 16.00 8.35 14.53
C VAL A 107 15.40 9.49 13.72
N CYS A 108 15.70 9.53 12.42
CA CYS A 108 15.12 10.51 11.49
C CYS A 108 13.80 9.98 10.92
N GLY A 109 12.74 10.78 10.93
CA GLY A 109 11.41 10.39 10.42
C GLY A 109 11.30 10.27 8.90
N ASP A 110 12.38 10.53 8.18
CA ASP A 110 12.49 10.48 6.72
C ASP A 110 13.41 9.35 6.19
N THR A 111 13.77 8.38 7.04
CA THR A 111 14.59 7.20 6.69
C THR A 111 13.75 5.92 6.68
N PRO A 112 12.82 5.75 5.73
CA PRO A 112 11.81 4.67 5.77
C PRO A 112 12.36 3.27 5.50
N LEU A 113 13.60 3.16 5.01
CA LEU A 113 14.25 1.87 4.75
C LEU A 113 14.98 1.31 5.97
N LEU A 114 15.05 2.05 7.07
CA LEU A 114 15.64 1.63 8.33
C LEU A 114 14.86 0.44 8.91
N THR A 115 15.58 -0.60 9.34
CA THR A 115 14.98 -1.81 9.87
C THR A 115 15.09 -1.90 11.40
N GLY A 116 14.14 -2.60 12.04
CA GLY A 116 14.24 -2.92 13.46
C GLY A 116 15.48 -3.77 13.80
N GLY A 117 15.93 -4.60 12.86
CA GLY A 117 17.17 -5.37 12.99
C GLY A 117 18.39 -4.50 13.19
N THR A 118 18.56 -3.48 12.35
CA THR A 118 19.67 -2.51 12.43
C THR A 118 19.58 -1.67 13.72
N LEU A 119 18.39 -1.26 14.13
CA LEU A 119 18.21 -0.54 15.40
C LEU A 119 18.52 -1.43 16.62
N ARG A 120 18.14 -2.70 16.61
CA ARG A 120 18.52 -3.68 17.67
C ARG A 120 20.03 -3.84 17.73
N GLN A 121 20.71 -3.95 16.58
CA GLN A 121 22.17 -4.05 16.53
C GLN A 121 22.84 -2.81 17.12
N LEU A 122 22.36 -1.60 16.77
CA LEU A 122 22.85 -0.33 17.32
C LEU A 122 22.73 -0.31 18.84
N SER A 123 21.55 -0.64 19.38
CA SER A 123 21.29 -0.67 20.82
C SER A 123 22.15 -1.73 21.54
N ALA A 124 22.34 -2.90 20.93
CA ALA A 124 23.19 -3.96 21.46
C ALA A 124 24.66 -3.52 21.53
N THR A 125 25.19 -2.94 20.47
CA THR A 125 26.56 -2.38 20.43
C THR A 125 26.73 -1.29 21.48
N HIS A 126 25.75 -0.38 21.59
CA HIS A 126 25.78 0.71 22.57
C HIS A 126 25.91 0.15 24.01
N SER A 127 25.07 -0.81 24.35
CA SER A 127 25.04 -1.40 25.70
C SER A 127 26.28 -2.26 25.99
N ALA A 128 26.68 -3.11 25.04
CA ALA A 128 27.80 -4.02 25.22
C ALA A 128 29.14 -3.31 25.40
N ASP A 129 29.33 -2.20 24.70
CA ASP A 129 30.53 -1.40 24.76
C ASP A 129 30.54 -0.38 25.91
N GLY A 130 29.40 -0.16 26.58
CA GLY A 130 29.24 0.84 27.61
C GLY A 130 29.49 2.27 27.11
N ASN A 131 29.06 2.56 25.89
CA ASN A 131 29.21 3.85 25.25
C ASN A 131 28.25 4.88 25.85
N ALA A 132 28.68 6.14 25.97
CA ALA A 132 27.76 7.27 26.23
C ALA A 132 26.95 7.66 24.99
N VAL A 133 27.55 7.48 23.81
CA VAL A 133 26.89 7.62 22.52
C VAL A 133 27.44 6.60 21.53
N THR A 134 26.55 6.00 20.74
CA THR A 134 26.90 5.17 19.57
C THR A 134 26.17 5.73 18.36
N VAL A 135 26.91 6.15 17.34
CA VAL A 135 26.34 6.62 16.07
C VAL A 135 26.19 5.43 15.11
N LEU A 136 25.03 5.34 14.44
CA LEU A 136 24.88 4.45 13.28
C LEU A 136 25.59 5.10 12.08
N THR A 137 26.53 4.38 11.47
CA THR A 137 27.31 4.85 10.32
C THR A 137 27.10 3.96 9.11
N ALA A 138 27.48 4.42 7.95
CA ALA A 138 27.57 3.58 6.74
C ALA A 138 28.65 4.10 5.80
N GLU A 139 29.28 3.20 5.07
CA GLU A 139 30.10 3.57 3.91
C GLU A 139 29.23 3.69 2.66
N VAL A 140 29.23 4.85 2.03
CA VAL A 140 28.40 5.13 0.87
C VAL A 140 29.24 5.41 -0.38
N PRO A 141 28.74 5.11 -1.60
CA PRO A 141 29.41 5.45 -2.84
C PRO A 141 29.59 6.96 -3.02
N ASP A 142 28.57 7.74 -2.67
CA ASP A 142 28.58 9.20 -2.72
C ASP A 142 28.13 9.74 -1.35
N ALA A 143 29.08 10.38 -0.68
CA ALA A 143 28.89 10.95 0.67
C ALA A 143 28.42 12.42 0.66
N THR A 144 28.12 12.99 -0.53
CA THR A 144 27.72 14.39 -0.66
C THR A 144 26.48 14.72 0.20
N GLY A 145 26.58 15.77 0.99
CA GLY A 145 25.48 16.26 1.84
C GLY A 145 25.36 15.60 3.21
N TYR A 146 26.14 14.56 3.51
CA TYR A 146 26.15 13.90 4.83
C TYR A 146 27.30 14.39 5.72
N GLY A 147 27.14 14.31 7.02
CA GLY A 147 28.23 14.46 7.99
C GLY A 147 29.25 13.31 7.85
N ARG A 148 30.52 13.61 8.05
CA ARG A 148 31.63 12.65 7.94
C ARG A 148 32.04 12.13 9.30
N ILE A 149 32.28 10.83 9.38
CA ILE A 149 32.83 10.19 10.60
C ILE A 149 34.35 10.33 10.55
N VAL A 150 34.91 11.06 11.49
CA VAL A 150 36.35 11.21 11.64
C VAL A 150 36.84 10.19 12.65
N ARG A 151 37.88 9.42 12.28
CA ARG A 151 38.51 8.42 13.16
C ARG A 151 39.99 8.77 13.39
N ASP A 152 40.50 8.39 14.51
CA ASP A 152 41.95 8.47 14.80
C ASP A 152 42.71 7.23 14.27
N ASP A 153 44.01 7.20 14.45
CA ASP A 153 44.88 6.14 13.99
C ASP A 153 44.58 4.75 14.64
N THR A 154 43.82 4.73 15.73
CA THR A 154 43.36 3.48 16.38
C THR A 154 42.01 3.01 15.82
N GLY A 155 41.39 3.79 14.94
CA GLY A 155 40.06 3.52 14.39
C GLY A 155 38.91 4.03 15.29
N ALA A 156 39.18 4.67 16.41
CA ALA A 156 38.14 5.22 17.27
C ALA A 156 37.52 6.45 16.66
N VAL A 157 36.20 6.62 16.82
CA VAL A 157 35.47 7.81 16.36
C VAL A 157 35.91 9.02 17.19
N THR A 158 36.28 10.09 16.53
CA THR A 158 36.74 11.32 17.19
C THR A 158 35.79 12.48 17.02
N ALA A 159 35.15 12.59 15.88
CA ALA A 159 34.21 13.67 15.59
C ALA A 159 33.25 13.26 14.44
N ILE A 160 32.16 14.00 14.38
CA ILE A 160 31.28 14.06 13.21
C ILE A 160 31.38 15.49 12.66
N VAL A 161 31.76 15.63 11.39
CA VAL A 161 31.90 16.93 10.74
C VAL A 161 30.87 17.07 9.65
N GLU A 162 30.00 18.05 9.77
CA GLU A 162 28.93 18.29 8.77
C GLU A 162 29.55 18.68 7.41
N HIS A 163 28.85 18.29 6.32
CA HIS A 163 29.36 18.48 4.96
C HIS A 163 29.76 19.94 4.64
N LYS A 164 29.03 20.92 5.16
CA LYS A 164 29.28 22.34 4.93
C LYS A 164 30.53 22.85 5.66
N ASP A 165 30.85 22.25 6.82
CA ASP A 165 31.96 22.63 7.67
C ASP A 165 33.21 21.78 7.45
N ALA A 166 33.13 20.73 6.57
CA ALA A 166 34.19 19.78 6.30
C ALA A 166 35.28 20.39 5.39
N THR A 167 36.55 20.12 5.72
CA THR A 167 37.70 20.34 4.83
C THR A 167 37.66 19.37 3.62
N ASP A 168 38.48 19.65 2.60
CA ASP A 168 38.55 18.78 1.41
C ASP A 168 39.01 17.34 1.76
N ALA A 169 39.95 17.22 2.71
CA ALA A 169 40.40 15.92 3.22
C ALA A 169 39.26 15.15 3.91
N GLN A 170 38.47 15.86 4.75
CA GLN A 170 37.31 15.29 5.42
C GLN A 170 36.20 14.93 4.42
N ARG A 171 35.97 15.72 3.37
CA ARG A 171 34.99 15.42 2.32
C ARG A 171 35.29 14.13 1.56
N ALA A 172 36.56 13.72 1.49
CA ALA A 172 37.00 12.48 0.89
C ALA A 172 36.64 11.22 1.71
N ILE A 173 36.30 11.38 2.99
CA ILE A 173 35.83 10.28 3.86
C ILE A 173 34.49 9.77 3.35
N ARG A 174 34.37 8.46 3.17
CA ARG A 174 33.15 7.78 2.67
C ARG A 174 32.24 7.28 3.78
N GLU A 175 32.76 7.17 5.01
CA GLU A 175 31.95 6.81 6.17
C GLU A 175 31.16 8.04 6.63
N ILE A 176 29.84 7.89 6.67
CA ILE A 176 28.90 8.97 6.94
C ILE A 176 28.12 8.76 8.23
N ASN A 177 27.68 9.87 8.81
CA ASN A 177 26.67 9.92 9.86
C ASN A 177 25.29 9.70 9.26
N SER A 178 24.56 8.74 9.78
CA SER A 178 23.17 8.44 9.36
C SER A 178 22.13 9.39 9.99
N GLY A 179 22.50 10.12 11.05
CA GLY A 179 21.54 10.83 11.90
C GLY A 179 20.81 9.94 12.91
N VAL A 180 21.19 8.66 13.00
CA VAL A 180 20.63 7.69 13.95
C VAL A 180 21.64 7.41 15.06
N PHE A 181 21.20 7.52 16.31
CA PHE A 181 22.07 7.41 17.48
C PHE A 181 21.42 6.58 18.58
N ALA A 182 22.26 5.96 19.41
CA ALA A 182 21.90 5.47 20.74
C ALA A 182 22.73 6.24 21.79
N PHE A 183 22.08 6.79 22.81
CA PHE A 183 22.70 7.57 23.88
C PHE A 183 22.38 6.98 25.23
N ASP A 184 23.28 7.19 26.21
CA ASP A 184 22.89 7.25 27.62
C ASP A 184 22.03 8.50 27.83
N GLY A 185 20.78 8.31 28.27
CA GLY A 185 19.80 9.39 28.29
C GLY A 185 20.11 10.49 29.30
N ARG A 186 20.79 10.20 30.43
CA ARG A 186 21.24 11.21 31.39
C ARG A 186 22.35 12.06 30.80
N LEU A 187 23.35 11.40 30.20
CA LEU A 187 24.48 12.08 29.59
C LEU A 187 24.06 12.90 28.36
N LEU A 188 23.06 12.43 27.63
CA LEU A 188 22.47 13.17 26.50
C LEU A 188 21.85 14.49 26.96
N ALA A 189 21.02 14.48 28.03
CA ALA A 189 20.38 15.70 28.56
C ALA A 189 21.41 16.72 29.00
N ASP A 190 22.45 16.29 29.72
CA ASP A 190 23.55 17.14 30.17
C ASP A 190 24.38 17.73 29.04
N ALA A 191 24.63 16.93 27.98
CA ALA A 191 25.43 17.36 26.84
C ALA A 191 24.63 18.32 25.92
N LEU A 192 23.33 18.13 25.72
CA LEU A 192 22.48 19.05 24.99
C LEU A 192 22.46 20.46 25.57
N GLY A 193 22.57 20.58 26.92
CA GLY A 193 22.70 21.88 27.58
C GLY A 193 24.03 22.63 27.30
N LYS A 194 25.02 21.97 26.67
CA LYS A 194 26.34 22.52 26.32
C LYS A 194 26.53 22.74 24.82
N VAL A 195 25.60 22.29 23.99
CA VAL A 195 25.65 22.48 22.53
C VAL A 195 25.60 23.98 22.20
N ARG A 196 26.44 24.41 21.28
CA ARG A 196 26.54 25.80 20.82
C ARG A 196 26.00 25.97 19.41
N THR A 197 25.78 27.21 19.01
CA THR A 197 25.25 27.59 17.69
C THR A 197 26.29 28.30 16.82
N ASP A 198 27.58 28.23 17.20
CA ASP A 198 28.71 28.85 16.50
C ASP A 198 29.19 28.01 15.31
N ASN A 199 28.25 27.59 14.47
CA ASN A 199 28.45 26.80 13.24
C ASN A 199 27.89 27.54 12.01
N SER A 200 28.14 27.00 10.82
CA SER A 200 27.75 27.60 9.54
C SER A 200 26.24 27.85 9.37
N GLN A 201 25.39 27.19 10.13
CA GLN A 201 23.92 27.30 10.06
C GLN A 201 23.31 28.05 11.26
N GLY A 202 24.08 28.30 12.35
CA GLY A 202 23.57 28.90 13.57
C GLY A 202 22.59 28.00 14.33
N GLU A 203 22.70 26.67 14.19
CA GLU A 203 21.80 25.69 14.75
C GLU A 203 22.43 24.83 15.85
N GLU A 204 21.65 24.28 16.74
CA GLU A 204 22.07 23.27 17.71
C GLU A 204 22.23 21.91 16.98
N TYR A 205 23.46 21.50 16.65
CA TYR A 205 23.69 20.22 16.03
C TYR A 205 23.71 19.08 17.05
N LEU A 206 22.91 18.03 16.83
CA LEU A 206 22.97 16.81 17.64
C LEU A 206 24.35 16.14 17.56
N THR A 207 25.03 16.26 16.43
CA THR A 207 26.36 15.71 16.18
C THR A 207 27.42 16.24 17.10
N ASP A 208 27.26 17.46 17.64
CA ASP A 208 28.20 18.07 18.60
C ASP A 208 28.18 17.34 19.94
N VAL A 209 27.07 16.69 20.30
CA VAL A 209 26.96 15.90 21.54
C VAL A 209 28.02 14.81 21.61
N LEU A 210 28.40 14.20 20.49
CA LEU A 210 29.45 13.18 20.45
C LEU A 210 30.82 13.77 20.88
N GLY A 211 31.16 14.94 20.35
CA GLY A 211 32.38 15.66 20.72
C GLY A 211 32.41 16.07 22.21
N ILE A 212 31.30 16.64 22.72
CA ILE A 212 31.13 17.05 24.12
C ILE A 212 31.30 15.85 25.06
N LEU A 213 30.67 14.70 24.75
CA LEU A 213 30.80 13.51 25.58
C LEU A 213 32.23 12.96 25.58
N ARG A 214 32.91 12.97 24.43
CA ARG A 214 34.31 12.55 24.33
C ARG A 214 35.24 13.46 25.11
N GLU A 215 35.09 14.77 25.00
CA GLU A 215 35.90 15.77 25.74
C GLU A 215 35.73 15.68 27.26
N THR A 216 34.55 15.25 27.73
CA THR A 216 34.27 14.99 29.14
C THR A 216 34.68 13.58 29.60
N GLY A 217 35.43 12.84 28.77
CA GLY A 217 36.05 11.55 29.11
C GLY A 217 35.14 10.34 28.97
N HIS A 218 33.97 10.49 28.35
CA HIS A 218 33.05 9.38 28.09
C HIS A 218 33.44 8.61 26.82
N ARG A 219 33.13 7.32 26.83
CA ARG A 219 33.35 6.46 25.66
C ARG A 219 32.30 6.76 24.58
N VAL A 220 32.78 6.97 23.36
CA VAL A 220 31.93 7.16 22.16
C VAL A 220 32.24 6.05 21.17
N GLY A 221 31.21 5.61 20.42
CA GLY A 221 31.38 4.50 19.49
C GLY A 221 30.55 4.68 18.20
N ALA A 222 30.72 3.73 17.29
CA ALA A 222 29.94 3.63 16.07
C ALA A 222 29.51 2.20 15.82
N SER A 223 28.34 2.04 15.19
CA SER A 223 27.83 0.79 14.65
C SER A 223 27.65 0.97 13.15
N VAL A 224 28.30 0.14 12.34
CA VAL A 224 28.20 0.24 10.87
C VAL A 224 26.98 -0.51 10.38
N ALA A 225 26.11 0.15 9.62
CA ALA A 225 24.96 -0.50 8.99
C ALA A 225 25.39 -1.54 7.95
N GLY A 226 24.77 -2.70 7.96
CA GLY A 226 25.06 -3.77 7.00
C GLY A 226 24.65 -3.43 5.57
N ASP A 227 23.62 -2.62 5.41
CA ASP A 227 23.15 -2.10 4.12
C ASP A 227 23.04 -0.57 4.20
N HIS A 228 23.93 0.12 3.50
CA HIS A 228 23.95 1.59 3.48
C HIS A 228 22.64 2.23 2.96
N ARG A 229 21.80 1.47 2.24
CA ARG A 229 20.52 1.96 1.74
C ARG A 229 19.50 2.18 2.88
N GLU A 230 19.67 1.48 4.00
CA GLU A 230 18.77 1.62 5.16
C GLU A 230 18.78 3.02 5.77
N ILE A 231 19.92 3.70 5.70
CA ILE A 231 20.08 5.02 6.31
C ILE A 231 19.79 6.18 5.36
N ALA A 232 19.31 5.88 4.14
CA ALA A 232 19.05 6.90 3.14
C ALA A 232 17.84 7.77 3.52
N GLY A 233 18.07 9.06 3.76
CA GLY A 233 17.03 10.04 4.00
C GLY A 233 16.40 10.53 2.71
N ILE A 234 15.08 10.66 2.71
CA ILE A 234 14.29 11.11 1.55
C ILE A 234 14.08 12.62 1.61
N ASN A 235 14.55 13.36 0.62
CA ASN A 235 14.47 14.80 0.55
C ASN A 235 13.75 15.34 -0.70
N ASN A 236 13.59 14.52 -1.73
CA ASN A 236 12.94 14.89 -2.98
C ASN A 236 12.22 13.69 -3.62
N ARG A 237 11.50 13.94 -4.72
CA ARG A 237 10.69 12.92 -5.41
C ARG A 237 11.51 11.83 -6.09
N VAL A 238 12.74 12.10 -6.48
CA VAL A 238 13.64 11.10 -7.08
C VAL A 238 14.03 10.09 -6.00
N GLN A 239 14.51 10.57 -4.84
CA GLN A 239 14.84 9.72 -3.70
C GLN A 239 13.61 8.94 -3.19
N LEU A 240 12.41 9.55 -3.22
CA LEU A 240 11.16 8.86 -2.87
C LEU A 240 10.90 7.67 -3.80
N ALA A 241 11.05 7.85 -5.11
CA ALA A 241 10.85 6.79 -6.09
C ALA A 241 11.88 5.67 -5.94
N GLU A 242 13.15 6.02 -5.67
CA GLU A 242 14.22 5.06 -5.44
C GLU A 242 13.99 4.25 -4.17
N ALA A 243 13.64 4.89 -3.06
CA ALA A 243 13.34 4.20 -1.81
C ALA A 243 12.12 3.25 -1.95
N ARG A 244 11.08 3.68 -2.70
CA ARG A 244 9.94 2.80 -3.02
C ARG A 244 10.38 1.56 -3.76
N ARG A 245 11.25 1.69 -4.76
CA ARG A 245 11.76 0.54 -5.52
C ARG A 245 12.55 -0.42 -4.63
N ILE A 246 13.46 0.13 -3.80
CA ILE A 246 14.27 -0.69 -2.88
C ILE A 246 13.38 -1.46 -1.89
N LEU A 247 12.37 -0.79 -1.33
CA LEU A 247 11.45 -1.45 -0.40
C LEU A 247 10.61 -2.52 -1.11
N ASN A 248 10.07 -2.22 -2.29
CA ASN A 248 9.32 -3.18 -3.09
C ASN A 248 10.17 -4.42 -3.43
N ASP A 249 11.43 -4.23 -3.82
CA ASP A 249 12.36 -5.33 -4.12
C ASP A 249 12.59 -6.21 -2.87
N ARG A 250 12.68 -5.62 -1.66
CA ARG A 250 12.77 -6.37 -0.39
C ARG A 250 11.51 -7.20 -0.15
N LEU A 251 10.34 -6.59 -0.24
CA LEU A 251 9.04 -7.25 -0.01
C LEU A 251 8.83 -8.42 -0.99
N LEU A 252 9.12 -8.21 -2.27
CA LEU A 252 9.02 -9.28 -3.27
C LEU A 252 10.05 -10.39 -3.04
N THR A 253 11.27 -10.05 -2.61
CA THR A 253 12.29 -11.04 -2.26
C THR A 253 11.84 -11.90 -1.09
N GLU A 254 11.29 -11.29 -0.04
CA GLU A 254 10.75 -12.01 1.12
C GLU A 254 9.59 -12.94 0.71
N ALA A 255 8.65 -12.45 -0.12
CA ALA A 255 7.55 -13.25 -0.64
C ALA A 255 8.06 -14.46 -1.45
N MET A 256 9.02 -14.26 -2.36
CA MET A 256 9.62 -15.34 -3.16
C MET A 256 10.34 -16.37 -2.31
N LEU A 257 11.07 -15.95 -1.29
CA LEU A 257 11.74 -16.86 -0.34
C LEU A 257 10.73 -17.61 0.52
N ALA A 258 9.53 -17.08 0.73
CA ALA A 258 8.44 -17.73 1.44
C ALA A 258 7.57 -18.66 0.54
N GLY A 259 7.91 -18.82 -0.75
CA GLY A 259 7.24 -19.77 -1.65
C GLY A 259 6.25 -19.15 -2.63
N VAL A 260 6.28 -17.83 -2.82
CA VAL A 260 5.49 -17.11 -3.84
C VAL A 260 6.28 -17.08 -5.15
N THR A 261 5.62 -17.36 -6.27
CA THR A 261 6.22 -17.16 -7.59
C THR A 261 5.82 -15.78 -8.14
N VAL A 262 6.80 -14.88 -8.31
CA VAL A 262 6.63 -13.59 -8.98
C VAL A 262 7.31 -13.66 -10.34
N VAL A 263 6.52 -13.64 -11.42
CA VAL A 263 7.03 -13.84 -12.80
C VAL A 263 7.91 -12.67 -13.24
N ASP A 264 7.54 -11.45 -12.89
CA ASP A 264 8.32 -10.24 -13.21
C ASP A 264 8.32 -9.28 -12.02
N PRO A 265 9.35 -9.36 -11.15
CA PRO A 265 9.48 -8.45 -10.02
C PRO A 265 9.58 -6.97 -10.41
N ALA A 266 10.10 -6.66 -11.61
CA ALA A 266 10.31 -5.27 -12.03
C ALA A 266 8.99 -4.51 -12.27
N THR A 267 7.93 -5.21 -12.63
CA THR A 267 6.60 -4.61 -12.89
C THR A 267 5.55 -4.96 -11.84
N THR A 268 5.91 -5.73 -10.81
CA THR A 268 5.03 -6.10 -9.69
C THR A 268 5.25 -5.15 -8.51
N TRP A 269 4.17 -4.61 -7.96
CA TRP A 269 4.21 -3.68 -6.82
C TRP A 269 3.34 -4.17 -5.69
N VAL A 270 3.87 -4.13 -4.46
CA VAL A 270 3.17 -4.60 -3.28
C VAL A 270 3.28 -3.60 -2.12
N ASP A 271 2.21 -3.49 -1.35
CA ASP A 271 2.23 -2.76 -0.09
C ASP A 271 2.72 -3.65 1.06
N VAL A 272 3.28 -3.04 2.10
CA VAL A 272 3.83 -3.76 3.27
C VAL A 272 2.78 -4.54 4.07
N THR A 273 1.50 -4.28 3.84
CA THR A 273 0.37 -4.93 4.50
C THR A 273 -0.20 -6.11 3.73
N VAL A 274 0.29 -6.34 2.51
CA VAL A 274 -0.11 -7.48 1.68
C VAL A 274 0.44 -8.78 2.26
N THR A 275 -0.39 -9.80 2.26
CA THR A 275 -0.01 -11.12 2.77
C THR A 275 -0.22 -12.21 1.71
N PHE A 276 0.66 -13.20 1.73
CA PHE A 276 0.66 -14.31 0.79
C PHE A 276 0.70 -15.64 1.55
N GLU A 277 0.01 -16.63 1.01
CA GLU A 277 0.23 -18.03 1.35
C GLU A 277 1.17 -18.69 0.32
N GLN A 278 1.47 -19.98 0.49
CA GLN A 278 2.40 -20.72 -0.39
C GLN A 278 1.80 -20.94 -1.79
N ASP A 279 2.69 -21.14 -2.77
CA ASP A 279 2.35 -21.48 -4.15
C ASP A 279 1.48 -20.45 -4.89
N VAL A 280 1.40 -19.23 -4.37
CA VAL A 280 0.78 -18.09 -5.08
C VAL A 280 1.59 -17.74 -6.31
N LEU A 281 0.92 -17.51 -7.45
CA LEU A 281 1.52 -17.07 -8.71
C LEU A 281 1.09 -15.65 -9.06
N VAL A 282 2.05 -14.72 -9.14
CA VAL A 282 1.81 -13.31 -9.50
C VAL A 282 2.41 -13.01 -10.87
N HIS A 283 1.56 -12.60 -11.80
CA HIS A 283 1.94 -12.24 -13.18
C HIS A 283 2.36 -10.77 -13.33
N PRO A 284 3.03 -10.42 -14.43
CA PRO A 284 3.54 -9.07 -14.68
C PRO A 284 2.48 -7.96 -14.61
N GLY A 285 2.91 -6.75 -14.23
CA GLY A 285 2.05 -5.58 -14.18
C GLY A 285 1.03 -5.57 -13.04
N THR A 286 1.16 -6.47 -12.07
CA THR A 286 0.22 -6.62 -10.95
C THR A 286 0.58 -5.65 -9.83
N GLN A 287 -0.45 -5.03 -9.23
CA GLN A 287 -0.35 -4.14 -8.07
C GLN A 287 -1.25 -4.66 -6.95
N LEU A 288 -0.66 -4.96 -5.81
CA LEU A 288 -1.34 -5.45 -4.61
C LEU A 288 -1.23 -4.40 -3.51
N GLN A 289 -2.36 -3.89 -3.05
CA GLN A 289 -2.42 -2.71 -2.19
C GLN A 289 -3.26 -2.96 -0.94
N GLY A 290 -2.99 -2.17 0.11
CA GLY A 290 -3.74 -2.22 1.37
C GLY A 290 -3.66 -3.58 2.05
N ALA A 291 -4.77 -4.03 2.64
CA ALA A 291 -4.88 -5.31 3.34
C ALA A 291 -5.20 -6.50 2.39
N THR A 292 -4.65 -6.48 1.16
CA THR A 292 -4.87 -7.57 0.20
C THR A 292 -4.22 -8.86 0.69
N HIS A 293 -4.96 -9.96 0.58
CA HIS A 293 -4.52 -11.30 0.97
C HIS A 293 -4.70 -12.29 -0.18
N LEU A 294 -3.65 -13.03 -0.51
CA LEU A 294 -3.64 -14.06 -1.55
C LEU A 294 -3.43 -15.44 -0.90
N ALA A 295 -4.46 -16.27 -0.98
CA ALA A 295 -4.44 -17.61 -0.40
C ALA A 295 -3.73 -18.63 -1.33
N GLU A 296 -3.41 -19.80 -0.76
CA GLU A 296 -2.62 -20.88 -1.36
C GLU A 296 -3.01 -21.20 -2.81
N GLY A 297 -2.02 -21.26 -3.68
CA GLY A 297 -2.17 -21.68 -5.07
C GLY A 297 -3.03 -20.76 -5.94
N CYS A 298 -3.39 -19.56 -5.49
CA CYS A 298 -4.12 -18.63 -6.34
C CYS A 298 -3.20 -17.99 -7.40
N GLU A 299 -3.79 -17.55 -8.50
CA GLU A 299 -3.11 -16.95 -9.65
C GLU A 299 -3.68 -15.55 -9.91
N VAL A 300 -2.81 -14.51 -9.89
CA VAL A 300 -3.21 -13.11 -10.00
C VAL A 300 -2.41 -12.38 -11.06
N GLY A 301 -3.11 -11.67 -11.93
CA GLY A 301 -2.55 -10.95 -13.06
C GLY A 301 -2.67 -11.73 -14.38
N PRO A 302 -2.12 -11.20 -15.50
CA PRO A 302 -1.37 -9.94 -15.56
C PRO A 302 -2.24 -8.68 -15.39
N ASN A 303 -1.58 -7.54 -15.14
CA ASN A 303 -2.22 -6.22 -15.08
C ASN A 303 -3.42 -6.13 -14.11
N ALA A 304 -3.39 -6.88 -13.03
CA ALA A 304 -4.39 -6.79 -11.96
C ALA A 304 -4.02 -5.70 -10.95
N ARG A 305 -5.02 -4.93 -10.49
CA ARG A 305 -4.88 -4.02 -9.35
C ARG A 305 -5.89 -4.38 -8.29
N LEU A 306 -5.39 -4.91 -7.19
CA LEU A 306 -6.21 -5.36 -6.06
C LEU A 306 -5.90 -4.51 -4.83
N THR A 307 -6.92 -3.89 -4.27
CA THR A 307 -6.83 -3.09 -3.04
C THR A 307 -7.78 -3.69 -2.00
N ASP A 308 -7.31 -3.96 -0.79
CA ASP A 308 -8.11 -4.52 0.30
C ASP A 308 -8.96 -5.73 -0.14
N THR A 309 -8.38 -6.58 -0.99
CA THR A 309 -9.08 -7.70 -1.64
C THR A 309 -8.56 -9.04 -1.11
N ARG A 310 -9.47 -9.94 -0.77
CA ARG A 310 -9.13 -11.32 -0.37
C ARG A 310 -9.36 -12.27 -1.53
N VAL A 311 -8.32 -12.99 -1.92
CA VAL A 311 -8.37 -13.99 -3.00
C VAL A 311 -8.22 -15.37 -2.40
N GLY A 312 -9.24 -16.21 -2.58
CA GLY A 312 -9.30 -17.56 -2.02
C GLY A 312 -8.39 -18.56 -2.74
N ALA A 313 -8.15 -19.69 -2.06
CA ALA A 313 -7.25 -20.72 -2.55
C ALA A 313 -7.61 -21.23 -3.96
N GLY A 314 -6.62 -21.34 -4.84
CA GLY A 314 -6.78 -21.80 -6.22
C GLY A 314 -7.63 -20.89 -7.11
N ALA A 315 -8.01 -19.69 -6.67
CA ALA A 315 -8.74 -18.74 -7.48
C ALA A 315 -7.84 -18.09 -8.54
N ARG A 316 -8.44 -17.64 -9.64
CA ARG A 316 -7.76 -16.95 -10.75
C ARG A 316 -8.35 -15.57 -10.97
N VAL A 317 -7.49 -14.55 -11.01
CA VAL A 317 -7.86 -13.14 -11.21
C VAL A 317 -7.01 -12.56 -12.32
N ASP A 318 -7.61 -12.27 -13.47
CA ASP A 318 -6.91 -11.83 -14.68
C ASP A 318 -7.35 -10.42 -15.08
N ASN A 319 -6.40 -9.52 -15.41
CA ASN A 319 -6.66 -8.15 -15.92
C ASN A 319 -7.82 -7.42 -15.21
N THR A 320 -7.83 -7.43 -13.90
CA THR A 320 -8.98 -7.01 -13.07
C THR A 320 -8.62 -5.86 -12.15
N VAL A 321 -9.55 -4.93 -11.95
CA VAL A 321 -9.50 -3.95 -10.87
C VAL A 321 -10.46 -4.38 -9.77
N SER A 322 -9.95 -4.48 -8.54
CA SER A 322 -10.75 -4.86 -7.37
C SER A 322 -10.45 -3.96 -6.18
N ALA A 323 -11.48 -3.59 -5.43
CA ALA A 323 -11.34 -2.88 -4.17
C ALA A 323 -12.36 -3.39 -3.15
N GLY A 324 -11.88 -3.80 -1.96
CA GLY A 324 -12.75 -4.24 -0.86
C GLY A 324 -13.64 -5.42 -1.22
N ALA A 325 -13.12 -6.40 -1.97
CA ALA A 325 -13.87 -7.57 -2.43
C ALA A 325 -13.34 -8.88 -1.82
N GLU A 326 -14.22 -9.87 -1.78
CA GLU A 326 -13.91 -11.24 -1.40
C GLU A 326 -14.14 -12.16 -2.60
N ILE A 327 -13.09 -12.84 -3.05
CA ILE A 327 -13.10 -13.80 -4.16
C ILE A 327 -12.92 -15.18 -3.55
N GLY A 328 -13.94 -16.03 -3.65
CA GLY A 328 -13.95 -17.35 -3.03
C GLY A 328 -12.97 -18.33 -3.68
N PRO A 329 -12.72 -19.46 -3.00
CA PRO A 329 -11.82 -20.49 -3.51
C PRO A 329 -12.22 -21.03 -4.89
N GLU A 330 -11.23 -21.35 -5.73
CA GLU A 330 -11.42 -21.90 -7.08
C GLU A 330 -12.27 -20.99 -8.00
N ALA A 331 -12.57 -19.74 -7.59
CA ALA A 331 -13.31 -18.78 -8.40
C ALA A 331 -12.47 -18.21 -9.56
N THR A 332 -13.13 -17.70 -10.58
CA THR A 332 -12.46 -17.09 -11.74
C THR A 332 -13.01 -15.68 -11.96
N VAL A 333 -12.10 -14.70 -12.06
CA VAL A 333 -12.45 -13.29 -12.29
C VAL A 333 -11.66 -12.74 -13.47
N GLY A 334 -12.37 -12.05 -14.35
CA GLY A 334 -11.78 -11.35 -15.48
C GLY A 334 -11.85 -12.12 -16.82
N PRO A 335 -11.11 -11.68 -17.85
CA PRO A 335 -10.37 -10.42 -17.86
C PRO A 335 -11.28 -9.18 -17.91
N TYR A 336 -10.73 -8.02 -17.56
CA TYR A 336 -11.40 -6.71 -17.60
C TYR A 336 -12.66 -6.62 -16.74
N ALA A 337 -12.62 -7.19 -15.56
CA ALA A 337 -13.67 -7.04 -14.55
C ALA A 337 -13.37 -5.88 -13.59
N TYR A 338 -14.43 -5.29 -13.02
CA TYR A 338 -14.31 -4.29 -11.97
C TYR A 338 -15.15 -4.68 -10.74
N LEU A 339 -14.46 -5.10 -9.68
CA LEU A 339 -15.09 -5.48 -8.41
C LEU A 339 -14.98 -4.31 -7.44
N ARG A 340 -16.12 -3.68 -7.15
CA ARG A 340 -16.21 -2.57 -6.20
C ARG A 340 -16.48 -3.09 -4.79
N PRO A 341 -16.34 -2.20 -3.76
CA PRO A 341 -16.52 -2.60 -2.37
C PRO A 341 -17.85 -3.32 -2.10
N GLY A 342 -17.77 -4.33 -1.21
CA GLY A 342 -18.91 -5.17 -0.85
C GLY A 342 -19.23 -6.28 -1.84
N THR A 343 -18.37 -6.51 -2.83
CA THR A 343 -18.50 -7.68 -3.73
C THR A 343 -18.01 -8.93 -3.02
N ARG A 344 -18.83 -9.99 -3.02
CA ARG A 344 -18.50 -11.33 -2.53
C ARG A 344 -18.83 -12.35 -3.60
N LEU A 345 -17.82 -13.06 -4.07
CA LEU A 345 -17.95 -14.15 -5.03
C LEU A 345 -17.72 -15.49 -4.33
N GLY A 346 -18.71 -16.36 -4.38
CA GLY A 346 -18.65 -17.69 -3.75
C GLY A 346 -17.65 -18.62 -4.42
N ARG A 347 -17.40 -19.76 -3.78
CA ARG A 347 -16.54 -20.83 -4.29
C ARG A 347 -16.93 -21.22 -5.72
N LYS A 348 -15.93 -21.42 -6.61
CA LYS A 348 -16.13 -21.78 -8.03
C LYS A 348 -17.02 -20.80 -8.81
N GLY A 349 -17.31 -19.63 -8.24
CA GLY A 349 -18.05 -18.58 -8.92
C GLY A 349 -17.26 -17.98 -10.07
N LYS A 350 -17.95 -17.35 -11.01
CA LYS A 350 -17.32 -16.71 -12.18
C LYS A 350 -17.85 -15.30 -12.38
N ILE A 351 -16.94 -14.34 -12.39
CA ILE A 351 -17.17 -12.98 -12.92
C ILE A 351 -16.31 -12.84 -14.17
N GLY A 352 -16.95 -12.66 -15.33
CA GLY A 352 -16.23 -12.64 -16.61
C GLY A 352 -15.96 -11.25 -17.15
N THR A 353 -15.76 -11.20 -18.47
CA THR A 353 -15.26 -10.02 -19.18
C THR A 353 -16.27 -8.87 -19.17
N TYR A 354 -15.77 -7.65 -18.85
CA TYR A 354 -16.54 -6.41 -18.80
C TYR A 354 -17.73 -6.48 -17.82
N VAL A 355 -17.53 -7.12 -16.71
CA VAL A 355 -18.52 -7.18 -15.63
C VAL A 355 -18.10 -6.23 -14.51
N GLU A 356 -19.03 -5.36 -14.11
CA GLU A 356 -18.88 -4.53 -12.92
C GLU A 356 -19.80 -5.03 -11.80
N THR A 357 -19.27 -5.12 -10.59
CA THR A 357 -20.02 -5.51 -9.40
C THR A 357 -19.85 -4.50 -8.27
N LYS A 358 -20.89 -4.28 -7.46
CA LYS A 358 -20.87 -3.41 -6.29
C LYS A 358 -21.87 -3.90 -5.25
N ASN A 359 -21.44 -4.04 -3.99
CA ASN A 359 -22.35 -4.48 -2.92
C ASN A 359 -23.21 -5.68 -3.39
N ALA A 360 -22.51 -6.70 -3.92
CA ALA A 360 -23.13 -7.85 -4.54
C ALA A 360 -22.65 -9.15 -3.92
N SER A 361 -23.57 -10.01 -3.48
CA SER A 361 -23.28 -11.36 -3.00
C SER A 361 -23.64 -12.37 -4.10
N ILE A 362 -22.64 -13.11 -4.59
CA ILE A 362 -22.78 -14.07 -5.70
C ILE A 362 -22.41 -15.43 -5.16
N GLY A 363 -23.37 -16.37 -5.21
CA GLY A 363 -23.27 -17.69 -4.59
C GLY A 363 -22.27 -18.65 -5.24
N GLU A 364 -22.13 -19.84 -4.63
CA GLU A 364 -21.24 -20.91 -5.09
C GLU A 364 -21.60 -21.33 -6.53
N GLY A 365 -20.59 -21.50 -7.38
CA GLY A 365 -20.76 -21.99 -8.75
C GLY A 365 -21.55 -21.06 -9.68
N THR A 366 -21.99 -19.92 -9.18
CA THR A 366 -22.77 -18.93 -9.95
C THR A 366 -21.89 -18.17 -10.93
N LYS A 367 -22.44 -17.88 -12.11
CA LYS A 367 -21.71 -17.26 -13.21
C LYS A 367 -22.37 -15.96 -13.65
N VAL A 368 -21.57 -14.89 -13.71
CA VAL A 368 -21.88 -13.60 -14.36
C VAL A 368 -20.83 -13.38 -15.46
N PRO A 369 -20.99 -14.01 -16.63
CA PRO A 369 -19.87 -14.23 -17.53
C PRO A 369 -19.51 -13.05 -18.43
N HIS A 370 -20.45 -12.12 -18.76
CA HIS A 370 -20.24 -11.13 -19.81
C HIS A 370 -21.02 -9.83 -19.62
N LEU A 371 -20.36 -8.68 -19.86
CA LEU A 371 -20.95 -7.37 -20.15
C LEU A 371 -22.08 -6.93 -19.20
N SER A 372 -21.97 -7.23 -17.92
CA SER A 372 -23.09 -7.03 -16.98
C SER A 372 -22.74 -6.06 -15.86
N TYR A 373 -23.75 -5.35 -15.35
CA TYR A 373 -23.67 -4.61 -14.10
C TYR A 373 -24.51 -5.29 -13.03
N VAL A 374 -23.87 -5.65 -11.91
CA VAL A 374 -24.51 -6.27 -10.75
C VAL A 374 -24.29 -5.37 -9.52
N GLY A 375 -25.26 -4.57 -9.19
CA GLY A 375 -25.22 -3.64 -8.06
C GLY A 375 -26.34 -3.87 -7.07
N ASP A 376 -26.04 -3.81 -5.76
CA ASP A 376 -26.97 -4.00 -4.66
C ASP A 376 -27.84 -5.27 -4.87
N ALA A 377 -27.17 -6.43 -5.01
CA ALA A 377 -27.83 -7.67 -5.38
C ALA A 377 -27.35 -8.89 -4.60
N THR A 378 -28.24 -9.86 -4.43
CA THR A 378 -27.92 -11.20 -3.96
C THR A 378 -28.30 -12.20 -5.04
N ILE A 379 -27.33 -13.04 -5.46
CA ILE A 379 -27.56 -14.11 -6.43
C ILE A 379 -27.20 -15.43 -5.74
N GLY A 380 -28.13 -16.34 -5.68
CA GLY A 380 -27.98 -17.67 -5.08
C GLY A 380 -26.99 -18.56 -5.85
N ASP A 381 -26.85 -19.80 -5.38
CA ASP A 381 -25.87 -20.75 -5.89
C ASP A 381 -26.25 -21.31 -7.27
N PHE A 382 -25.24 -21.69 -8.04
CA PHE A 382 -25.36 -22.39 -9.33
C PHE A 382 -26.25 -21.68 -10.37
N SER A 383 -26.45 -20.39 -10.22
CA SER A 383 -27.19 -19.56 -11.17
C SER A 383 -26.30 -19.07 -12.31
N ASN A 384 -26.93 -18.80 -13.47
CA ASN A 384 -26.23 -18.26 -14.62
C ASN A 384 -26.91 -16.98 -15.10
N ILE A 385 -26.22 -15.87 -14.99
CA ILE A 385 -26.71 -14.56 -15.44
C ILE A 385 -26.35 -14.38 -16.91
N GLY A 386 -27.35 -14.12 -17.73
CA GLY A 386 -27.16 -13.91 -19.18
C GLY A 386 -26.31 -12.66 -19.45
N ALA A 387 -25.67 -12.65 -20.60
CA ALA A 387 -24.84 -11.52 -21.05
C ALA A 387 -25.63 -10.21 -21.11
N ALA A 388 -24.94 -9.08 -20.89
CA ALA A 388 -25.54 -7.74 -20.93
C ALA A 388 -26.72 -7.55 -19.95
N SER A 389 -26.67 -8.23 -18.81
CA SER A 389 -27.69 -8.05 -17.76
C SER A 389 -27.37 -6.82 -16.91
N VAL A 390 -28.40 -6.03 -16.59
CA VAL A 390 -28.30 -4.82 -15.76
C VAL A 390 -29.24 -4.92 -14.58
N PHE A 391 -28.66 -4.86 -13.37
CA PHE A 391 -29.42 -4.73 -12.12
C PHE A 391 -29.65 -3.24 -11.87
N VAL A 392 -30.87 -2.77 -12.22
CA VAL A 392 -31.28 -1.35 -12.13
C VAL A 392 -31.61 -1.06 -10.67
N ASN A 393 -30.62 -0.68 -9.92
CA ASN A 393 -30.67 -0.55 -8.45
C ASN A 393 -30.92 0.86 -7.93
N TYR A 394 -31.03 1.88 -8.81
CA TYR A 394 -31.19 3.26 -8.43
C TYR A 394 -32.41 3.91 -9.13
N ASP A 395 -33.32 4.50 -8.37
CA ASP A 395 -34.55 5.10 -8.88
C ASP A 395 -34.48 6.63 -9.09
N GLY A 396 -33.32 7.21 -8.81
CA GLY A 396 -33.09 8.66 -8.87
C GLY A 396 -32.96 9.31 -7.49
N GLN A 397 -33.35 8.64 -6.42
CA GLN A 397 -33.20 9.04 -5.02
C GLN A 397 -32.57 7.95 -4.17
N ASP A 398 -33.15 6.74 -4.19
CA ASP A 398 -32.77 5.64 -3.33
C ASP A 398 -32.20 4.45 -4.13
N LYS A 399 -31.48 3.59 -3.42
CA LYS A 399 -31.01 2.32 -3.94
C LYS A 399 -31.86 1.19 -3.43
N HIS A 400 -32.18 0.27 -4.32
CA HIS A 400 -32.99 -0.88 -4.05
C HIS A 400 -32.24 -2.18 -4.35
N HIS A 401 -32.65 -3.26 -3.71
CA HIS A 401 -31.98 -4.55 -3.79
C HIS A 401 -32.71 -5.49 -4.72
N THR A 402 -31.94 -6.27 -5.52
CA THR A 402 -32.44 -7.36 -6.36
C THR A 402 -32.00 -8.69 -5.75
N THR A 403 -32.92 -9.65 -5.67
CA THR A 403 -32.61 -11.02 -5.29
C THR A 403 -32.85 -11.97 -6.46
N VAL A 404 -31.84 -12.75 -6.81
CA VAL A 404 -31.97 -13.87 -7.74
C VAL A 404 -31.66 -15.15 -6.97
N GLY A 405 -32.56 -16.09 -6.99
CA GLY A 405 -32.44 -17.38 -6.28
C GLY A 405 -31.33 -18.27 -6.86
N SER A 406 -31.29 -19.49 -6.35
CA SER A 406 -30.36 -20.54 -6.78
C SER A 406 -30.86 -21.25 -8.05
N HIS A 407 -29.91 -21.79 -8.82
CA HIS A 407 -30.20 -22.54 -10.07
C HIS A 407 -31.00 -21.76 -11.12
N CYS A 408 -31.04 -20.44 -11.03
CA CYS A 408 -31.70 -19.58 -12.01
C CYS A 408 -30.88 -19.48 -13.31
N LYS A 409 -31.59 -19.32 -14.43
CA LYS A 409 -30.97 -19.05 -15.73
C LYS A 409 -31.62 -17.83 -16.35
N THR A 410 -30.93 -16.71 -16.33
CA THR A 410 -31.47 -15.50 -16.94
C THR A 410 -31.07 -15.40 -18.41
N GLY A 411 -31.96 -14.87 -19.22
CA GLY A 411 -31.65 -14.56 -20.61
C GLY A 411 -30.64 -13.43 -20.75
N SER A 412 -30.04 -13.31 -21.90
CA SER A 412 -29.18 -12.17 -22.23
C SER A 412 -30.03 -10.90 -22.39
N ASP A 413 -29.37 -9.73 -22.17
CA ASP A 413 -29.99 -8.40 -22.29
C ASP A 413 -31.23 -8.25 -21.36
N ASN A 414 -31.08 -8.70 -20.12
CA ASN A 414 -32.13 -8.54 -19.12
C ASN A 414 -31.88 -7.32 -18.23
N MET A 415 -32.96 -6.60 -17.92
CA MET A 415 -32.96 -5.53 -16.93
C MET A 415 -33.80 -5.95 -15.72
N PHE A 416 -33.18 -6.05 -14.54
CA PHE A 416 -33.87 -6.30 -13.29
C PHE A 416 -34.11 -4.98 -12.57
N VAL A 417 -35.34 -4.47 -12.60
CA VAL A 417 -35.70 -3.20 -11.98
C VAL A 417 -36.01 -3.43 -10.50
N ALA A 418 -35.06 -3.08 -9.66
CA ALA A 418 -35.17 -3.28 -8.22
C ALA A 418 -36.22 -2.34 -7.58
N PRO A 419 -36.93 -2.79 -6.50
CA PRO A 419 -36.78 -4.09 -5.87
C PRO A 419 -37.50 -5.20 -6.64
N VAL A 420 -36.83 -6.32 -6.89
CA VAL A 420 -37.42 -7.49 -7.56
C VAL A 420 -36.76 -8.78 -7.08
N THR A 421 -37.56 -9.84 -6.97
CA THR A 421 -37.10 -11.18 -6.62
C THR A 421 -37.34 -12.17 -7.77
N VAL A 422 -36.30 -12.90 -8.16
CA VAL A 422 -36.38 -14.04 -9.07
C VAL A 422 -36.20 -15.30 -8.25
N GLY A 423 -37.27 -16.12 -8.16
CA GLY A 423 -37.30 -17.30 -7.32
C GLY A 423 -36.39 -18.43 -7.84
N ASP A 424 -36.09 -19.41 -6.98
CA ASP A 424 -35.20 -20.52 -7.28
C ASP A 424 -35.62 -21.27 -8.53
N GLY A 425 -34.65 -21.66 -9.35
CA GLY A 425 -34.87 -22.41 -10.60
C GLY A 425 -35.66 -21.66 -11.67
N ALA A 426 -35.92 -20.36 -11.49
CA ALA A 426 -36.64 -19.56 -12.46
C ALA A 426 -35.76 -19.19 -13.67
N TYR A 427 -36.41 -18.95 -14.77
CA TYR A 427 -35.84 -18.51 -16.04
C TYR A 427 -36.38 -17.13 -16.42
N THR A 428 -35.60 -16.35 -17.13
CA THR A 428 -36.08 -15.14 -17.79
C THR A 428 -35.75 -15.20 -19.29
N ALA A 429 -36.66 -14.73 -20.14
CA ALA A 429 -36.42 -14.68 -21.58
C ALA A 429 -35.45 -13.55 -21.94
N ALA A 430 -34.61 -13.76 -22.95
CA ALA A 430 -33.69 -12.73 -23.43
C ALA A 430 -34.44 -11.45 -23.88
N GLY A 431 -33.85 -10.27 -23.62
CA GLY A 431 -34.43 -8.97 -23.93
C GLY A 431 -35.61 -8.58 -23.04
N SER A 432 -35.73 -9.15 -21.82
CA SER A 432 -36.84 -8.86 -20.89
C SER A 432 -36.47 -7.79 -19.85
N VAL A 433 -37.42 -6.88 -19.59
CA VAL A 433 -37.37 -5.93 -18.48
C VAL A 433 -38.23 -6.46 -17.33
N ILE A 434 -37.59 -7.00 -16.30
CA ILE A 434 -38.24 -7.65 -15.17
C ILE A 434 -38.54 -6.61 -14.09
N THR A 435 -39.84 -6.31 -13.90
CA THR A 435 -40.30 -5.29 -12.95
C THR A 435 -41.21 -5.85 -11.86
N LYS A 436 -41.47 -7.16 -11.88
CA LYS A 436 -42.27 -7.88 -10.90
C LYS A 436 -41.58 -9.17 -10.50
N ASP A 437 -41.85 -9.62 -9.31
CA ASP A 437 -41.30 -10.88 -8.80
C ASP A 437 -41.64 -12.04 -9.72
N VAL A 438 -40.67 -12.93 -9.91
CA VAL A 438 -40.78 -14.15 -10.72
C VAL A 438 -40.87 -15.33 -9.78
N PRO A 439 -41.99 -16.07 -9.77
CA PRO A 439 -42.14 -17.24 -8.90
C PRO A 439 -41.08 -18.32 -9.19
N PRO A 440 -40.72 -19.14 -8.19
CA PRO A 440 -39.80 -20.26 -8.39
C PRO A 440 -40.23 -21.17 -9.58
N GLY A 441 -39.25 -21.60 -10.37
CA GLY A 441 -39.46 -22.49 -11.50
C GLY A 441 -40.23 -21.88 -12.70
N SER A 442 -40.54 -20.59 -12.67
CA SER A 442 -41.29 -19.91 -13.74
C SER A 442 -40.38 -19.37 -14.84
N LEU A 443 -40.94 -19.21 -16.04
CA LEU A 443 -40.30 -18.44 -17.13
C LEU A 443 -40.95 -17.06 -17.21
N ALA A 444 -40.18 -16.01 -16.88
CA ALA A 444 -40.63 -14.63 -17.07
C ALA A 444 -40.31 -14.14 -18.50
N VAL A 445 -41.31 -13.60 -19.18
CA VAL A 445 -41.20 -13.02 -20.52
C VAL A 445 -41.79 -11.61 -20.47
N ALA A 446 -40.91 -10.60 -20.64
CA ALA A 446 -41.29 -9.19 -20.61
C ALA A 446 -40.66 -8.41 -21.76
N ARG A 447 -41.00 -8.84 -22.97
CA ARG A 447 -40.57 -8.27 -24.26
C ARG A 447 -41.68 -8.29 -25.29
N GLY A 448 -41.62 -7.42 -26.31
CA GLY A 448 -42.54 -7.40 -27.42
C GLY A 448 -42.45 -8.69 -28.28
N GLN A 449 -43.55 -9.04 -28.94
CA GLN A 449 -43.54 -10.13 -29.92
C GLN A 449 -42.79 -9.70 -31.18
N GLN A 450 -41.96 -10.60 -31.71
CA GLN A 450 -41.28 -10.37 -32.97
C GLN A 450 -42.32 -10.28 -34.12
N ARG A 451 -42.18 -9.28 -34.96
CA ARG A 451 -42.94 -9.13 -36.19
C ARG A 451 -41.99 -8.99 -37.37
N ASN A 452 -42.08 -9.93 -38.31
CA ASN A 452 -41.35 -9.86 -39.56
C ASN A 452 -42.18 -9.08 -40.59
N ILE A 453 -41.58 -8.10 -41.24
CA ILE A 453 -42.18 -7.33 -42.34
C ILE A 453 -41.56 -7.84 -43.64
N GLU A 454 -42.15 -8.84 -44.22
CA GLU A 454 -41.66 -9.44 -45.45
C GLU A 454 -41.61 -8.46 -46.61
N GLY A 455 -40.60 -8.60 -47.45
CA GLY A 455 -40.38 -7.72 -48.61
C GLY A 455 -40.04 -6.26 -48.22
N TRP A 456 -39.71 -5.96 -46.96
CA TRP A 456 -39.43 -4.59 -46.51
C TRP A 456 -38.27 -3.95 -47.29
N VAL A 457 -37.20 -4.72 -47.53
CA VAL A 457 -35.99 -4.20 -48.25
C VAL A 457 -36.34 -3.91 -49.69
N ALA A 458 -37.06 -4.80 -50.36
CA ALA A 458 -37.48 -4.61 -51.75
C ALA A 458 -38.33 -3.34 -51.90
N ARG A 459 -39.28 -3.11 -50.96
CA ARG A 459 -40.15 -1.93 -51.01
C ARG A 459 -39.46 -0.61 -50.57
N LYS A 460 -38.59 -0.65 -49.59
CA LYS A 460 -38.01 0.56 -48.96
C LYS A 460 -36.60 0.89 -49.46
N ARG A 461 -35.90 -0.08 -50.07
CA ARG A 461 -34.53 0.07 -50.57
C ARG A 461 -34.38 -0.62 -51.94
N PRO A 462 -35.23 -0.38 -52.92
CA PRO A 462 -35.17 -1.06 -54.22
C PRO A 462 -33.81 -0.81 -54.90
N GLY A 463 -33.27 -1.81 -55.55
CA GLY A 463 -31.99 -1.77 -56.27
C GLY A 463 -30.71 -1.74 -55.38
N SER A 464 -30.88 -1.74 -54.06
CA SER A 464 -29.74 -1.84 -53.14
C SER A 464 -29.07 -3.21 -53.20
N ALA A 465 -27.82 -3.29 -52.72
CA ALA A 465 -27.13 -4.58 -52.59
C ALA A 465 -27.93 -5.58 -51.74
N SER A 466 -28.57 -5.08 -50.65
CA SER A 466 -29.43 -5.92 -49.81
C SER A 466 -30.67 -6.43 -50.50
N ALA A 467 -31.31 -5.63 -51.40
CA ALA A 467 -32.44 -6.08 -52.19
C ALA A 467 -32.03 -7.17 -53.19
N LYS A 468 -30.92 -6.97 -53.88
CA LYS A 468 -30.35 -7.96 -54.80
C LYS A 468 -29.97 -9.26 -54.08
N ALA A 469 -29.38 -9.18 -52.90
CA ALA A 469 -29.05 -10.36 -52.10
C ALA A 469 -30.31 -11.13 -51.65
N ALA A 470 -31.37 -10.40 -51.24
CA ALA A 470 -32.65 -11.03 -50.85
C ALA A 470 -33.35 -11.71 -52.03
N GLU A 471 -33.31 -11.08 -53.20
CA GLU A 471 -33.86 -11.66 -54.46
C GLU A 471 -33.10 -12.93 -54.87
N ALA A 472 -31.76 -12.91 -54.83
CA ALA A 472 -30.93 -14.09 -55.13
C ALA A 472 -31.20 -15.26 -54.17
N ALA A 473 -31.36 -14.97 -52.88
CA ALA A 473 -31.67 -15.97 -51.86
C ALA A 473 -33.08 -16.56 -52.02
N SER A 474 -34.04 -15.77 -52.48
CA SER A 474 -35.41 -16.22 -52.74
C SER A 474 -35.56 -17.02 -54.06
N GLY A 475 -34.70 -16.75 -55.06
CA GLY A 475 -34.70 -17.46 -56.34
C GLY A 475 -34.01 -18.83 -56.31
N GLY A 476 -33.09 -19.07 -55.38
CA GLY A 476 -32.39 -20.35 -55.23
C GLY A 476 -33.22 -21.50 -54.62
N SER A 477 -34.37 -21.21 -54.02
CA SER A 477 -35.26 -22.22 -53.44
C SER A 477 -36.34 -22.76 -54.40
N ALA A 478 -36.34 -22.34 -55.69
CA ALA A 478 -37.34 -22.76 -56.68
C ALA A 478 -36.82 -23.85 -57.67
N GLU A 479 -35.53 -24.24 -57.55
CA GLU A 479 -34.95 -25.27 -58.44
C GLU A 479 -34.71 -26.65 -57.82
N GLU A 480 -35.09 -26.85 -56.54
CA GLU A 480 -35.04 -28.21 -55.91
C GLU A 480 -36.41 -28.63 -55.38
N GLY A 481 -37.41 -28.73 -56.28
CA GLY A 481 -38.71 -29.27 -56.01
C GLY A 481 -39.13 -30.31 -57.08
#